data_77d4a87ff134d0a422b5cc4873e6638c
#
_entry.id   77d4a87ff134d0a422b5cc4873e6638c
#
_cell.length_a   1.000
_cell.length_b   1.000
_cell.length_c   1.000
_cell.angle_alpha   90.00
_cell.angle_beta   90.00
_cell.angle_gamma   90.00
#
_symmetry.space_group_name_H-M   'P 1'
#
loop_
_entity.id
_entity.type
_entity.pdbx_description
1 polymer ?
#
loop_
_entity_poly.entity_id
_entity_poly.type
_entity_poly.pdbx_seq_one_letter_code
_entity_poly.pdbx_strand_id
1 'polypeptide(L)'
;MSGKTIQNDVFRSHGIHHLSPSSINTYISDPPMWVARYLFKIKSPSGAAAVRGIASEFALANKYENGEFDYSTLEAKFLTLCTESGVSLNSKGAEKEKKLLKNFGEVIDNNFDYQNLEDYQEKVEVKLEDLPVPILGYIDFRFKDKIVDLKTTTRMPSEPTEAQKRQMALYSMAYPDSEVDLFFASPKDYRKFTLTNLTTYKKQLEKVAYTIQRFLSISDDKHELASLVYPNLDSWTWGYKMKEEAKKIWN
;
A
#
# COMPACT_ATOMS: atom_id res chain seq x y z
N MET A 1 13.32 40.55 11.50
CA MET A 1 13.95 39.53 10.61
C MET A 1 13.82 38.20 11.33
N SER A 2 12.79 37.44 11.04
CA SER A 2 12.56 36.10 11.63
C SER A 2 13.49 35.10 10.93
N GLY A 3 14.57 34.69 11.61
CA GLY A 3 15.41 33.62 11.14
C GLY A 3 14.58 32.33 11.09
N LYS A 4 14.23 31.86 9.90
CA LYS A 4 13.80 30.49 9.70
C LYS A 4 14.99 29.62 10.13
N THR A 5 14.95 29.09 11.33
CA THR A 5 15.79 27.97 11.74
C THR A 5 15.60 26.91 10.68
N ILE A 6 16.67 26.53 9.98
CA ILE A 6 16.69 25.36 9.10
C ILE A 6 16.37 24.18 10.02
N GLN A 7 15.10 23.81 10.09
CA GLN A 7 14.70 22.63 10.84
C GLN A 7 15.42 21.46 10.16
N ASN A 8 16.33 20.82 10.90
CA ASN A 8 17.07 19.68 10.41
C ASN A 8 16.03 18.66 9.90
N ASP A 9 16.07 18.33 8.60
CA ASP A 9 15.09 17.41 8.00
C ASP A 9 15.38 16.00 8.49
N VAL A 10 14.82 15.68 9.65
CA VAL A 10 15.01 14.40 10.35
C VAL A 10 14.62 13.19 9.49
N PHE A 11 13.77 13.35 8.50
CA PHE A 11 13.46 12.26 7.58
C PHE A 11 14.63 11.99 6.64
N ARG A 12 15.21 13.05 6.06
CA ARG A 12 16.33 12.93 5.13
C ARG A 12 17.59 12.45 5.81
N SER A 13 17.87 12.84 7.06
CA SER A 13 19.00 12.31 7.82
C SER A 13 18.93 10.78 7.97
N HIS A 14 17.71 10.22 8.01
CA HIS A 14 17.46 8.77 8.02
C HIS A 14 17.23 8.15 6.63
N GLY A 15 17.46 8.91 5.54
CA GLY A 15 17.27 8.44 4.17
C GLY A 15 15.81 8.17 3.82
N ILE A 16 14.87 8.92 4.42
CA ILE A 16 13.44 8.88 4.14
C ILE A 16 13.07 10.15 3.38
N HIS A 17 12.61 10.01 2.15
CA HIS A 17 12.27 11.14 1.27
C HIS A 17 10.77 11.38 1.16
N HIS A 18 9.96 10.44 1.62
CA HIS A 18 8.50 10.52 1.67
C HIS A 18 7.94 9.52 2.67
N LEU A 19 6.73 9.75 3.13
CA LEU A 19 5.88 8.74 3.76
C LEU A 19 4.89 8.19 2.71
N SER A 20 4.20 7.11 3.05
CA SER A 20 3.09 6.57 2.25
C SER A 20 2.00 6.03 3.19
N PRO A 21 0.75 5.83 2.73
CA PRO A 21 -0.26 5.17 3.55
C PRO A 21 0.20 3.82 4.10
N SER A 22 0.93 3.04 3.30
CA SER A 22 1.47 1.76 3.75
C SER A 22 2.55 1.90 4.82
N SER A 23 3.44 2.91 4.72
CA SER A 23 4.44 3.19 5.75
C SER A 23 3.79 3.64 7.05
N ILE A 24 2.80 4.55 6.98
CA ILE A 24 2.04 5.03 8.13
C ILE A 24 1.27 3.88 8.77
N ASN A 25 0.60 3.05 7.99
CA ASN A 25 -0.12 1.88 8.48
C ASN A 25 0.81 0.85 9.14
N THR A 26 2.03 0.67 8.60
CA THR A 26 3.05 -0.19 9.24
C THR A 26 3.46 0.37 10.60
N TYR A 27 3.69 1.69 10.70
CA TYR A 27 4.03 2.31 11.99
C TYR A 27 2.91 2.17 13.03
N ILE A 28 1.65 2.29 12.61
CA ILE A 28 0.49 2.10 13.50
C ILE A 28 0.40 0.66 14.03
N SER A 29 0.59 -0.32 13.15
CA SER A 29 0.35 -1.73 13.48
C SER A 29 1.55 -2.42 14.13
N ASP A 30 2.76 -2.04 13.74
CA ASP A 30 4.00 -2.69 14.17
C ASP A 30 5.19 -1.72 14.02
N PRO A 31 5.42 -0.81 15.00
CA PRO A 31 6.53 0.13 14.97
C PRO A 31 7.91 -0.53 14.77
N PRO A 32 8.25 -1.67 15.39
CA PRO A 32 9.48 -2.39 15.10
C PRO A 32 9.60 -2.83 13.64
N MET A 33 8.50 -3.30 13.02
CA MET A 33 8.47 -3.63 11.59
C MET A 33 8.74 -2.39 10.73
N TRP A 34 8.21 -1.25 11.13
CA TRP A 34 8.47 0.03 10.46
C TRP A 34 9.97 0.38 10.53
N VAL A 35 10.58 0.27 11.71
CA VAL A 35 12.02 0.49 11.91
C VAL A 35 12.83 -0.45 11.01
N ALA A 36 12.55 -1.75 11.01
CA ALA A 36 13.23 -2.72 10.15
C ALA A 36 13.13 -2.34 8.66
N ARG A 37 11.94 -1.97 8.19
CA ARG A 37 11.71 -1.68 6.77
C ARG A 37 12.25 -0.32 6.32
N TYR A 38 12.06 0.73 7.12
CA TYR A 38 12.31 2.11 6.68
C TYR A 38 13.64 2.67 7.18
N LEU A 39 14.17 2.22 8.32
CA LEU A 39 15.49 2.62 8.80
C LEU A 39 16.58 1.62 8.38
N PHE A 40 16.33 0.32 8.53
CA PHE A 40 17.30 -0.71 8.16
C PHE A 40 17.13 -1.23 6.72
N LYS A 41 16.13 -0.74 5.97
CA LYS A 41 15.87 -1.06 4.56
C LYS A 41 15.68 -2.57 4.30
N ILE A 42 15.19 -3.32 5.28
CA ILE A 42 14.92 -4.74 5.13
C ILE A 42 13.66 -4.94 4.30
N LYS A 43 13.79 -5.61 3.15
CA LYS A 43 12.66 -5.88 2.27
C LYS A 43 11.93 -7.15 2.68
N SER A 44 10.63 -7.06 2.88
CA SER A 44 9.75 -8.23 2.99
C SER A 44 9.41 -8.73 1.59
N PRO A 45 9.55 -10.02 1.29
CA PRO A 45 9.14 -10.56 0.01
C PRO A 45 7.62 -10.41 -0.16
N SER A 46 7.19 -10.08 -1.37
CA SER A 46 5.77 -10.10 -1.73
C SER A 46 5.25 -11.53 -1.76
N GLY A 47 4.02 -11.75 -1.27
CA GLY A 47 3.35 -13.04 -1.42
C GLY A 47 2.60 -13.16 -2.74
N ALA A 48 2.31 -14.39 -3.19
CA ALA A 48 1.59 -14.65 -4.44
C ALA A 48 0.22 -13.94 -4.53
N ALA A 49 -0.47 -13.75 -3.40
CA ALA A 49 -1.74 -13.01 -3.36
C ALA A 49 -1.57 -11.51 -3.69
N ALA A 50 -0.46 -10.88 -3.25
CA ALA A 50 -0.16 -9.50 -3.61
C ALA A 50 0.19 -9.39 -5.10
N VAL A 51 0.97 -10.35 -5.62
CA VAL A 51 1.30 -10.44 -7.06
C VAL A 51 0.02 -10.57 -7.90
N ARG A 52 -0.94 -11.42 -7.48
CA ARG A 52 -2.25 -11.51 -8.15
C ARG A 52 -2.96 -10.15 -8.20
N GLY A 53 -2.98 -9.40 -7.09
CA GLY A 53 -3.59 -8.06 -7.06
C GLY A 53 -3.02 -7.16 -8.15
N ILE A 54 -1.69 -7.00 -8.17
CA ILE A 54 -1.00 -6.16 -9.15
C ILE A 54 -1.25 -6.64 -10.60
N ALA A 55 -1.26 -7.97 -10.82
CA ALA A 55 -1.55 -8.51 -12.15
C ALA A 55 -3.00 -8.22 -12.58
N SER A 56 -3.96 -8.27 -11.65
CA SER A 56 -5.36 -7.95 -11.92
C SER A 56 -5.58 -6.47 -12.24
N GLU A 57 -4.93 -5.58 -11.51
CA GLU A 57 -4.93 -4.13 -11.79
C GLU A 57 -4.36 -3.85 -13.18
N PHE A 58 -3.23 -4.47 -13.53
CA PHE A 58 -2.61 -4.31 -14.84
C PHE A 58 -3.51 -4.81 -15.97
N ALA A 59 -4.12 -5.99 -15.85
CA ALA A 59 -5.03 -6.51 -16.85
C ALA A 59 -6.28 -5.64 -17.03
N LEU A 60 -6.80 -5.08 -15.93
CA LEU A 60 -7.93 -4.16 -15.99
C LEU A 60 -7.54 -2.83 -16.66
N ALA A 61 -6.35 -2.29 -16.40
CA ALA A 61 -5.86 -1.10 -17.10
C ALA A 61 -5.76 -1.36 -18.61
N ASN A 62 -5.23 -2.51 -19.02
CA ASN A 62 -5.19 -2.89 -20.43
C ASN A 62 -6.58 -3.00 -21.07
N LYS A 63 -7.61 -3.42 -20.33
CA LYS A 63 -8.99 -3.40 -20.84
C LYS A 63 -9.42 -1.99 -21.23
N TYR A 64 -9.08 -0.98 -20.42
CA TYR A 64 -9.42 0.41 -20.74
C TYR A 64 -8.64 0.96 -21.94
N GLU A 65 -7.41 0.49 -22.15
CA GLU A 65 -6.59 0.89 -23.31
C GLU A 65 -7.03 0.19 -24.60
N ASN A 66 -7.34 -1.11 -24.55
CA ASN A 66 -7.54 -1.97 -25.72
C ASN A 66 -9.00 -2.36 -25.99
N GLY A 67 -9.93 -2.04 -25.07
CA GLY A 67 -11.37 -2.28 -25.20
C GLY A 67 -11.84 -3.65 -24.71
N GLU A 68 -10.93 -4.60 -24.44
CA GLU A 68 -11.28 -5.94 -23.95
C GLU A 68 -10.35 -6.41 -22.83
N PHE A 69 -10.87 -7.27 -21.96
CA PHE A 69 -10.11 -7.88 -20.87
C PHE A 69 -9.38 -9.12 -21.36
N ASP A 70 -8.04 -9.04 -21.45
CA ASP A 70 -7.21 -10.15 -21.91
C ASP A 70 -6.70 -11.03 -20.75
N TYR A 71 -7.25 -12.23 -20.64
CA TYR A 71 -6.87 -13.22 -19.63
C TYR A 71 -5.44 -13.75 -19.82
N SER A 72 -4.92 -13.74 -21.05
CA SER A 72 -3.54 -14.15 -21.32
C SER A 72 -2.56 -13.13 -20.77
N THR A 73 -2.88 -11.86 -20.89
CA THR A 73 -2.14 -10.74 -20.29
C THR A 73 -2.16 -10.82 -18.75
N LEU A 74 -3.30 -11.14 -18.14
CA LEU A 74 -3.40 -11.36 -16.69
C LEU A 74 -2.46 -12.48 -16.22
N GLU A 75 -2.48 -13.65 -16.89
CA GLU A 75 -1.63 -14.78 -16.53
C GLU A 75 -0.14 -14.48 -16.75
N ALA A 76 0.22 -13.92 -17.89
CA ALA A 76 1.59 -13.56 -18.23
C ALA A 76 2.16 -12.56 -17.21
N LYS A 77 1.39 -11.52 -16.85
CA LYS A 77 1.81 -10.54 -15.84
C LYS A 77 1.99 -11.17 -14.46
N PHE A 78 1.10 -12.06 -14.04
CA PHE A 78 1.24 -12.80 -12.78
C PHE A 78 2.55 -13.62 -12.74
N LEU A 79 2.85 -14.37 -13.80
CA LEU A 79 4.06 -15.19 -13.88
C LEU A 79 5.34 -14.34 -13.84
N THR A 80 5.37 -13.24 -14.60
CA THR A 80 6.47 -12.29 -14.62
C THR A 80 6.71 -11.70 -13.22
N LEU A 81 5.67 -11.18 -12.59
CA LEU A 81 5.76 -10.58 -11.25
C LEU A 81 6.15 -11.59 -10.16
N CYS A 82 5.71 -12.86 -10.25
CA CYS A 82 6.19 -13.90 -9.34
C CYS A 82 7.71 -14.04 -9.44
N THR A 83 8.24 -14.11 -10.67
CA THR A 83 9.69 -14.23 -10.91
C THR A 83 10.45 -13.02 -10.36
N GLU A 84 10.01 -11.80 -10.69
CA GLU A 84 10.62 -10.54 -10.25
C GLU A 84 10.59 -10.37 -8.71
N SER A 85 9.53 -10.83 -8.06
CA SER A 85 9.36 -10.77 -6.61
C SER A 85 10.01 -11.93 -5.85
N GLY A 86 10.65 -12.88 -6.55
CA GLY A 86 11.23 -14.08 -5.96
C GLY A 86 10.20 -15.07 -5.39
N VAL A 87 8.95 -15.02 -5.88
CA VAL A 87 7.90 -15.98 -5.52
C VAL A 87 8.09 -17.24 -6.37
N SER A 88 8.39 -18.36 -5.73
CA SER A 88 8.52 -19.63 -6.42
C SER A 88 7.17 -20.06 -7.03
N LEU A 89 7.13 -20.26 -8.34
CA LEU A 89 5.93 -20.70 -9.07
C LEU A 89 5.45 -22.08 -8.64
N ASN A 90 6.35 -22.93 -8.13
CA ASN A 90 6.03 -24.26 -7.60
C ASN A 90 5.63 -24.22 -6.12
N SER A 91 5.52 -23.05 -5.50
CA SER A 91 5.00 -22.94 -4.14
C SER A 91 3.49 -23.16 -4.12
N LYS A 92 3.00 -23.84 -3.08
CA LYS A 92 1.54 -24.05 -2.89
C LYS A 92 0.73 -22.74 -2.97
N GLY A 93 1.34 -21.63 -2.53
CA GLY A 93 0.72 -20.31 -2.59
C GLY A 93 0.56 -19.84 -4.05
N ALA A 94 1.63 -19.88 -4.85
CA ALA A 94 1.59 -19.45 -6.24
C ALA A 94 0.67 -20.34 -7.09
N GLU A 95 0.74 -21.65 -6.93
CA GLU A 95 -0.14 -22.60 -7.63
C GLU A 95 -1.62 -22.34 -7.32
N LYS A 96 -1.94 -22.06 -6.02
CA LYS A 96 -3.30 -21.73 -5.61
C LYS A 96 -3.78 -20.45 -6.29
N GLU A 97 -2.98 -19.39 -6.22
CA GLU A 97 -3.36 -18.09 -6.79
C GLU A 97 -3.47 -18.17 -8.32
N LYS A 98 -2.55 -18.89 -8.99
CA LYS A 98 -2.63 -19.14 -10.43
C LYS A 98 -3.95 -19.80 -10.84
N LYS A 99 -4.40 -20.81 -10.11
CA LYS A 99 -5.69 -21.49 -10.38
C LYS A 99 -6.90 -20.57 -10.24
N LEU A 100 -6.80 -19.52 -9.45
CA LEU A 100 -7.88 -18.57 -9.20
C LEU A 100 -7.88 -17.35 -10.13
N LEU A 101 -6.79 -17.13 -10.90
CA LEU A 101 -6.63 -15.93 -11.74
C LEU A 101 -7.82 -15.71 -12.68
N LYS A 102 -8.21 -16.76 -13.41
CA LYS A 102 -9.32 -16.65 -14.36
C LYS A 102 -10.61 -16.21 -13.68
N ASN A 103 -10.95 -16.80 -12.54
CA ASN A 103 -12.16 -16.45 -11.80
C ASN A 103 -12.12 -15.00 -11.28
N PHE A 104 -10.96 -14.53 -10.81
CA PHE A 104 -10.80 -13.11 -10.45
C PHE A 104 -10.98 -12.21 -11.67
N GLY A 105 -10.38 -12.56 -12.80
CA GLY A 105 -10.52 -11.83 -14.06
C GLY A 105 -11.97 -11.74 -14.52
N GLU A 106 -12.71 -12.85 -14.50
CA GLU A 106 -14.13 -12.89 -14.87
C GLU A 106 -14.98 -11.98 -13.97
N VAL A 107 -14.77 -12.01 -12.66
CA VAL A 107 -15.49 -11.14 -11.72
C VAL A 107 -15.17 -9.68 -11.98
N ILE A 108 -13.91 -9.34 -12.18
CA ILE A 108 -13.47 -7.96 -12.45
C ILE A 108 -14.04 -7.48 -13.80
N ASP A 109 -13.87 -8.26 -14.85
CA ASP A 109 -14.29 -7.92 -16.20
C ASP A 109 -15.79 -7.64 -16.29
N ASN A 110 -16.59 -8.47 -15.64
CA ASN A 110 -18.06 -8.37 -15.68
C ASN A 110 -18.66 -7.31 -14.74
N ASN A 111 -17.94 -6.85 -13.71
CA ASN A 111 -18.56 -6.04 -12.66
C ASN A 111 -17.80 -4.72 -12.38
N PHE A 112 -16.59 -4.55 -12.87
CA PHE A 112 -15.89 -3.27 -12.77
C PHE A 112 -16.34 -2.35 -13.92
N ASP A 113 -17.51 -1.74 -13.70
CA ASP A 113 -18.19 -0.88 -14.68
C ASP A 113 -18.04 0.60 -14.29
N TYR A 114 -16.87 1.16 -14.61
CA TYR A 114 -16.57 2.58 -14.49
C TYR A 114 -16.23 3.14 -15.87
N GLN A 115 -16.68 4.35 -16.15
CA GLN A 115 -16.49 4.98 -17.45
C GLN A 115 -15.55 6.17 -17.35
N ASN A 116 -14.92 6.52 -18.47
CA ASN A 116 -14.06 7.70 -18.59
C ASN A 116 -12.82 7.63 -17.67
N LEU A 117 -12.06 6.53 -17.77
CA LEU A 117 -10.75 6.43 -17.12
C LEU A 117 -9.85 7.57 -17.62
N GLU A 118 -9.31 8.35 -16.68
CA GLU A 118 -8.40 9.46 -16.97
C GLU A 118 -6.95 9.05 -16.71
N ASP A 119 -6.68 8.25 -15.68
CA ASP A 119 -5.32 7.82 -15.36
C ASP A 119 -5.29 6.50 -14.59
N TYR A 120 -4.17 5.78 -14.69
CA TYR A 120 -3.87 4.52 -14.02
C TYR A 120 -2.53 4.61 -13.30
N GLN A 121 -2.48 4.15 -12.04
CA GLN A 121 -1.29 4.24 -11.18
C GLN A 121 -0.78 5.67 -11.04
N GLU A 122 -1.71 6.61 -10.96
CA GLU A 122 -1.38 8.03 -10.83
C GLU A 122 -0.70 8.34 -9.51
N LYS A 123 0.49 8.94 -9.59
CA LYS A 123 1.23 9.38 -8.43
C LYS A 123 0.61 10.64 -7.84
N VAL A 124 0.26 10.60 -6.57
CA VAL A 124 -0.22 11.77 -5.82
C VAL A 124 0.72 12.11 -4.67
N GLU A 125 0.86 13.42 -4.41
CA GLU A 125 1.67 13.97 -3.32
C GLU A 125 0.83 14.89 -2.47
N VAL A 126 0.69 14.56 -1.19
CA VAL A 126 0.05 15.44 -0.20
C VAL A 126 1.13 16.01 0.70
N LYS A 127 1.21 17.34 0.75
CA LYS A 127 2.11 18.07 1.65
C LYS A 127 1.32 18.52 2.87
N LEU A 128 1.84 18.22 4.04
CA LEU A 128 1.32 18.72 5.31
C LEU A 128 2.16 19.90 5.79
N GLU A 129 1.51 20.86 6.43
CA GLU A 129 2.22 21.99 7.08
C GLU A 129 3.22 21.45 8.11
N ASP A 130 4.43 22.00 8.15
CA ASP A 130 5.51 21.60 9.06
C ASP A 130 6.02 20.15 8.94
N LEU A 131 5.57 19.37 7.96
CA LEU A 131 6.16 18.07 7.64
C LEU A 131 7.16 18.23 6.47
N PRO A 132 8.46 17.96 6.66
CA PRO A 132 9.48 18.25 5.66
C PRO A 132 9.45 17.31 4.44
N VAL A 133 8.70 16.21 4.52
CA VAL A 133 8.52 15.25 3.42
C VAL A 133 7.04 15.08 3.05
N PRO A 134 6.71 14.85 1.78
CA PRO A 134 5.33 14.60 1.38
C PRO A 134 4.86 13.19 1.78
N ILE A 135 3.55 13.02 1.80
CA ILE A 135 2.93 11.69 1.80
C ILE A 135 2.61 11.33 0.34
N LEU A 136 3.23 10.26 -0.17
CA LEU A 136 3.03 9.77 -1.53
C LEU A 136 2.01 8.63 -1.55
N GLY A 137 1.18 8.61 -2.57
CA GLY A 137 0.32 7.49 -2.91
C GLY A 137 0.31 7.25 -4.42
N TYR A 138 -0.23 6.10 -4.81
CA TYR A 138 -0.52 5.77 -6.20
C TYR A 138 -1.98 5.36 -6.27
N ILE A 139 -2.76 6.12 -7.04
CA ILE A 139 -4.18 5.83 -7.27
C ILE A 139 -4.25 4.75 -8.34
N ASP A 140 -4.92 3.62 -8.04
CA ASP A 140 -5.02 2.52 -9.00
C ASP A 140 -5.76 2.98 -10.26
N PHE A 141 -6.96 3.58 -10.11
CA PHE A 141 -7.77 4.07 -11.22
C PHE A 141 -8.40 5.41 -10.87
N ARG A 142 -8.12 6.45 -11.68
CA ARG A 142 -8.79 7.73 -11.58
C ARG A 142 -9.71 7.95 -12.77
N PHE A 143 -10.98 8.17 -12.47
CA PHE A 143 -12.02 8.55 -13.39
C PHE A 143 -12.36 10.03 -13.21
N LYS A 144 -13.14 10.59 -14.11
CA LYS A 144 -13.48 12.03 -14.14
C LYS A 144 -13.91 12.60 -12.78
N ASP A 145 -14.73 11.87 -12.03
CA ASP A 145 -15.34 12.30 -10.77
C ASP A 145 -15.12 11.29 -9.63
N LYS A 146 -14.29 10.27 -9.85
CA LYS A 146 -14.17 9.13 -8.96
C LYS A 146 -12.76 8.54 -8.94
N ILE A 147 -12.35 8.09 -7.76
CA ILE A 147 -11.14 7.32 -7.53
C ILE A 147 -11.55 5.91 -7.10
N VAL A 148 -11.00 4.90 -7.75
CA VAL A 148 -11.28 3.50 -7.42
C VAL A 148 -10.00 2.77 -7.14
N ASP A 149 -9.95 2.08 -6.00
CA ASP A 149 -8.86 1.22 -5.59
C ASP A 149 -9.34 -0.23 -5.64
N LEU A 150 -8.68 -1.06 -6.47
CA LEU A 150 -9.03 -2.45 -6.68
C LEU A 150 -8.37 -3.35 -5.64
N LYS A 151 -9.16 -4.13 -4.94
CA LYS A 151 -8.68 -5.12 -3.97
C LYS A 151 -9.12 -6.52 -4.35
N THR A 152 -8.18 -7.42 -4.57
CA THR A 152 -8.48 -8.84 -4.79
C THR A 152 -8.35 -9.61 -3.48
N THR A 153 -9.35 -10.44 -3.15
CA THR A 153 -9.39 -11.19 -1.89
C THR A 153 -10.05 -12.54 -2.08
N THR A 154 -9.64 -13.56 -1.33
CA THR A 154 -10.33 -14.86 -1.32
C THR A 154 -11.49 -14.89 -0.31
N ARG A 155 -11.56 -13.92 0.59
CA ARG A 155 -12.65 -13.77 1.57
C ARG A 155 -13.18 -12.35 1.53
N MET A 156 -14.41 -12.20 1.08
CA MET A 156 -15.06 -10.90 0.97
C MET A 156 -15.19 -10.24 2.35
N PRO A 157 -14.69 -9.01 2.55
CA PRO A 157 -14.84 -8.31 3.82
C PRO A 157 -16.26 -7.80 4.01
N SER A 158 -16.70 -7.70 5.26
CA SER A 158 -17.96 -7.04 5.61
C SER A 158 -17.86 -5.52 5.51
N GLU A 159 -16.66 -4.96 5.77
CA GLU A 159 -16.33 -3.55 5.68
C GLU A 159 -14.83 -3.37 5.36
N PRO A 160 -14.43 -2.21 4.80
CA PRO A 160 -13.03 -1.86 4.62
C PRO A 160 -12.29 -1.70 5.94
N THR A 161 -11.03 -2.13 5.95
CA THR A 161 -10.16 -1.96 7.12
C THR A 161 -9.79 -0.49 7.34
N GLU A 162 -9.42 -0.14 8.57
CA GLU A 162 -8.92 1.19 8.92
C GLU A 162 -7.70 1.60 8.05
N ALA A 163 -6.83 0.63 7.70
CA ALA A 163 -5.68 0.85 6.84
C ALA A 163 -6.08 1.26 5.42
N GLN A 164 -7.12 0.61 4.87
CA GLN A 164 -7.67 0.95 3.56
C GLN A 164 -8.40 2.30 3.58
N LYS A 165 -9.17 2.58 4.63
CA LYS A 165 -9.83 3.88 4.80
C LYS A 165 -8.80 5.03 4.88
N ARG A 166 -7.65 4.83 5.56
CA ARG A 166 -6.54 5.79 5.55
C ARG A 166 -5.90 5.97 4.17
N GLN A 167 -5.73 4.90 3.40
CA GLN A 167 -5.24 4.99 2.02
C GLN A 167 -6.17 5.86 1.17
N MET A 168 -7.47 5.58 1.22
CA MET A 168 -8.48 6.35 0.48
C MET A 168 -8.61 7.80 0.99
N ALA A 169 -8.35 8.03 2.27
CA ALA A 169 -8.30 9.38 2.84
C ALA A 169 -7.16 10.20 2.21
N LEU A 170 -5.98 9.62 1.97
CA LEU A 170 -4.91 10.30 1.26
C LEU A 170 -5.36 10.71 -0.15
N TYR A 171 -5.99 9.81 -0.89
CA TYR A 171 -6.46 10.08 -2.24
C TYR A 171 -7.51 11.19 -2.26
N SER A 172 -8.44 11.20 -1.31
CA SER A 172 -9.42 12.28 -1.16
C SER A 172 -8.84 13.60 -0.63
N MET A 173 -7.59 13.62 -0.14
CA MET A 173 -6.87 14.88 0.11
C MET A 173 -6.29 15.47 -1.17
N ALA A 174 -5.82 14.61 -2.08
CA ALA A 174 -5.30 15.02 -3.39
C ALA A 174 -6.44 15.46 -4.34
N TYR A 175 -7.60 14.81 -4.26
CA TYR A 175 -8.79 15.07 -5.08
C TYR A 175 -10.03 15.24 -4.20
N PRO A 176 -10.24 16.43 -3.61
CA PRO A 176 -11.31 16.64 -2.61
C PRO A 176 -12.73 16.46 -3.15
N ASP A 177 -12.93 16.70 -4.43
CA ASP A 177 -14.23 16.68 -5.09
C ASP A 177 -14.58 15.31 -5.70
N SER A 178 -13.61 14.36 -5.67
CA SER A 178 -13.83 13.02 -6.20
C SER A 178 -14.46 12.11 -5.17
N GLU A 179 -15.42 11.30 -5.59
CA GLU A 179 -15.92 10.16 -4.83
C GLU A 179 -14.82 9.08 -4.76
N VAL A 180 -14.70 8.38 -3.65
CA VAL A 180 -13.69 7.35 -3.47
C VAL A 180 -14.33 6.00 -3.19
N ASP A 181 -14.02 5.03 -4.05
CA ASP A 181 -14.54 3.67 -4.01
C ASP A 181 -13.43 2.65 -3.72
N LEU A 182 -13.75 1.68 -2.90
CA LEU A 182 -13.00 0.42 -2.79
C LEU A 182 -13.80 -0.67 -3.50
N PHE A 183 -13.22 -1.23 -4.55
CA PHE A 183 -13.80 -2.35 -5.28
C PHE A 183 -13.09 -3.65 -4.88
N PHE A 184 -13.80 -4.53 -4.19
CA PHE A 184 -13.30 -5.85 -3.82
C PHE A 184 -13.78 -6.89 -4.81
N ALA A 185 -12.85 -7.66 -5.39
CA ALA A 185 -13.14 -8.84 -6.17
C ALA A 185 -12.69 -10.10 -5.43
N SER A 186 -13.53 -11.12 -5.40
CA SER A 186 -13.21 -12.49 -5.02
C SER A 186 -13.36 -13.42 -6.22
N PRO A 187 -12.96 -14.70 -6.15
CA PRO A 187 -13.17 -15.63 -7.28
C PRO A 187 -14.64 -15.93 -7.61
N LYS A 188 -15.60 -15.41 -6.84
CA LYS A 188 -17.02 -15.76 -6.98
C LYS A 188 -17.94 -14.53 -6.98
N ASP A 189 -17.48 -13.42 -6.43
CA ASP A 189 -18.34 -12.28 -6.14
C ASP A 189 -17.50 -11.00 -6.03
N TYR A 190 -18.16 -9.86 -6.03
CA TYR A 190 -17.55 -8.56 -5.80
C TYR A 190 -18.32 -7.77 -4.75
N ARG A 191 -17.66 -6.77 -4.19
CA ARG A 191 -18.30 -5.78 -3.33
C ARG A 191 -17.67 -4.41 -3.52
N LYS A 192 -18.52 -3.40 -3.64
CA LYS A 192 -18.13 -2.01 -3.72
C LYS A 192 -18.46 -1.29 -2.43
N PHE A 193 -17.53 -0.47 -1.95
CA PHE A 193 -17.74 0.44 -0.84
C PHE A 193 -17.40 1.85 -1.28
N THR A 194 -18.40 2.72 -1.35
CA THR A 194 -18.21 4.16 -1.49
C THR A 194 -17.93 4.74 -0.12
N LEU A 195 -16.76 5.36 0.05
CA LEU A 195 -16.32 5.87 1.33
C LEU A 195 -16.72 7.33 1.48
N THR A 196 -17.53 7.60 2.49
CA THR A 196 -17.90 8.95 2.91
C THR A 196 -17.27 9.27 4.26
N ASN A 197 -17.16 10.56 4.59
CA ASN A 197 -16.69 11.04 5.90
C ASN A 197 -15.28 10.52 6.29
N LEU A 198 -14.29 10.76 5.42
CA LEU A 198 -12.90 10.37 5.63
C LEU A 198 -12.11 11.32 6.56
N THR A 199 -12.76 12.32 7.17
CA THR A 199 -12.12 13.34 8.01
C THR A 199 -11.29 12.74 9.15
N THR A 200 -11.82 11.72 9.82
CA THR A 200 -11.09 11.03 10.91
C THR A 200 -9.81 10.38 10.40
N TYR A 201 -9.84 9.76 9.23
CA TYR A 201 -8.69 9.08 8.65
C TYR A 201 -7.64 10.04 8.10
N LYS A 202 -8.05 11.21 7.58
CA LYS A 202 -7.15 12.32 7.24
C LYS A 202 -6.38 12.78 8.48
N LYS A 203 -7.08 13.05 9.59
CA LYS A 203 -6.45 13.42 10.87
C LYS A 203 -5.53 12.32 11.43
N GLN A 204 -5.86 11.04 11.24
CA GLN A 204 -4.99 9.93 11.64
C GLN A 204 -3.69 9.93 10.84
N LEU A 205 -3.75 10.11 9.50
CA LEU A 205 -2.57 10.21 8.64
C LEU A 205 -1.65 11.34 9.11
N GLU A 206 -2.20 12.54 9.30
CA GLU A 206 -1.46 13.70 9.80
C GLU A 206 -0.81 13.43 11.16
N LYS A 207 -1.60 12.99 12.14
CA LYS A 207 -1.12 12.71 13.50
C LYS A 207 0.02 11.69 13.50
N VAL A 208 -0.11 10.61 12.74
CA VAL A 208 0.92 9.57 12.70
C VAL A 208 2.16 10.04 11.94
N ALA A 209 2.02 10.82 10.87
CA ALA A 209 3.15 11.43 10.19
C ALA A 209 4.00 12.30 11.14
N TYR A 210 3.36 13.15 11.93
CA TYR A 210 4.05 13.93 12.97
C TYR A 210 4.60 13.07 14.12
N THR A 211 3.96 11.94 14.45
CA THR A 211 4.50 11.00 15.44
C THR A 211 5.78 10.35 14.92
N ILE A 212 5.83 9.97 13.65
CA ILE A 212 7.05 9.46 13.01
C ILE A 212 8.15 10.52 13.02
N GLN A 213 7.82 11.78 12.69
CA GLN A 213 8.78 12.89 12.76
C GLN A 213 9.39 13.03 14.15
N ARG A 214 8.56 13.01 15.20
CA ARG A 214 9.04 13.08 16.59
C ARG A 214 9.88 11.89 16.98
N PHE A 215 9.51 10.68 16.56
CA PHE A 215 10.30 9.48 16.78
C PHE A 215 11.70 9.60 16.15
N LEU A 216 11.77 10.05 14.90
CA LEU A 216 13.04 10.27 14.20
C LEU A 216 13.89 11.41 14.83
N SER A 217 13.24 12.39 15.48
CA SER A 217 13.94 13.51 16.15
C SER A 217 14.68 13.10 17.42
N ILE A 218 14.47 11.90 17.95
CA ILE A 218 15.08 11.45 19.20
C ILE A 218 16.58 11.19 19.01
N SER A 219 16.98 10.62 17.85
CA SER A 219 18.37 10.33 17.54
C SER A 219 18.62 10.22 16.05
N ASP A 220 19.81 10.60 15.59
CA ASP A 220 20.28 10.34 14.23
C ASP A 220 20.81 8.90 14.07
N ASP A 221 21.03 8.16 15.18
CA ASP A 221 21.41 6.76 15.15
C ASP A 221 20.19 5.82 15.10
N LYS A 222 20.05 5.11 13.99
CA LYS A 222 18.98 4.13 13.80
C LYS A 222 18.99 2.97 14.80
N HIS A 223 20.15 2.62 15.39
CA HIS A 223 20.25 1.58 16.41
C HIS A 223 19.70 2.08 17.75
N GLU A 224 19.93 3.35 18.06
CA GLU A 224 19.33 3.98 19.23
C GLU A 224 17.79 4.05 19.06
N LEU A 225 17.30 4.45 17.90
CA LEU A 225 15.86 4.43 17.59
C LEU A 225 15.27 3.02 17.68
N ALA A 226 16.00 1.99 17.21
CA ALA A 226 15.56 0.61 17.31
C ALA A 226 15.42 0.16 18.77
N SER A 227 16.29 0.63 19.68
CA SER A 227 16.21 0.29 21.10
C SER A 227 14.95 0.79 21.81
N LEU A 228 14.26 1.77 21.22
CA LEU A 228 13.01 2.33 21.77
C LEU A 228 11.78 1.46 21.47
N VAL A 229 11.89 0.49 20.58
CA VAL A 229 10.81 -0.41 20.18
C VAL A 229 11.32 -1.85 20.11
N TYR A 230 10.52 -2.82 20.50
CA TYR A 230 10.95 -4.22 20.50
C TYR A 230 9.97 -5.11 19.71
N PRO A 231 10.46 -5.97 18.78
CA PRO A 231 9.61 -6.77 17.91
C PRO A 231 9.02 -7.97 18.64
N ASN A 232 7.74 -8.25 18.39
CA ASN A 232 7.16 -9.55 18.72
C ASN A 232 7.47 -10.55 17.58
N LEU A 233 8.60 -11.22 17.65
CA LEU A 233 9.03 -12.16 16.61
C LEU A 233 8.17 -13.43 16.52
N ASP A 234 7.30 -13.71 17.49
CA ASP A 234 6.34 -14.84 17.40
C ASP A 234 5.17 -14.52 16.48
N SER A 235 4.93 -13.23 16.20
CA SER A 235 3.88 -12.83 15.27
C SER A 235 4.12 -13.38 13.85
N TRP A 236 3.05 -13.85 13.22
CA TRP A 236 3.07 -14.35 11.85
C TRP A 236 3.43 -13.26 10.80
N THR A 237 3.29 -11.97 11.15
CA THR A 237 3.65 -10.83 10.29
C THR A 237 5.15 -10.76 10.02
N TRP A 238 5.95 -11.29 10.94
CA TRP A 238 7.40 -11.42 10.78
C TRP A 238 7.72 -12.73 10.07
N GLY A 239 7.75 -12.73 8.75
CA GLY A 239 8.18 -13.90 7.97
C GLY A 239 9.63 -14.32 8.31
N TYR A 240 10.01 -15.55 8.02
CA TYR A 240 11.29 -16.13 8.39
C TYR A 240 12.49 -15.22 8.12
N LYS A 241 12.62 -14.72 6.90
CA LYS A 241 13.71 -13.80 6.50
C LYS A 241 13.75 -12.53 7.35
N MET A 242 12.57 -11.95 7.61
CA MET A 242 12.47 -10.75 8.45
C MET A 242 12.86 -11.02 9.90
N LYS A 243 12.53 -12.21 10.45
CA LYS A 243 12.93 -12.62 11.81
C LYS A 243 14.45 -12.72 11.93
N GLU A 244 15.11 -13.33 10.96
CA GLU A 244 16.58 -13.46 10.97
C GLU A 244 17.28 -12.10 10.91
N GLU A 245 16.78 -11.19 10.10
CA GLU A 245 17.33 -9.82 10.05
C GLU A 245 17.00 -9.03 11.33
N ALA A 246 15.81 -9.19 11.89
CA ALA A 246 15.42 -8.55 13.14
C ALA A 246 16.32 -8.96 14.31
N LYS A 247 16.71 -10.23 14.41
CA LYS A 247 17.67 -10.70 15.43
C LYS A 247 19.01 -9.98 15.37
N LYS A 248 19.46 -9.54 14.19
CA LYS A 248 20.71 -8.80 14.04
C LYS A 248 20.60 -7.35 14.53
N ILE A 249 19.39 -6.80 14.58
CA ILE A 249 19.12 -5.43 15.00
C ILE A 249 18.89 -5.36 16.51
N TRP A 250 18.16 -6.33 17.08
CA TRP A 250 17.67 -6.28 18.47
C TRP A 250 18.36 -7.24 19.44
N ASN A 251 19.18 -8.18 18.96
CA ASN A 251 20.04 -9.04 19.80
C ASN A 251 21.50 -8.62 19.68
#